data_1fad4c745f102a86c88ba3cbccb526ec
#
_entry.id   1fad4c745f102a86c88ba3cbccb526ec
#
_cell.length_a   1.000
_cell.length_b   1.000
_cell.length_c   1.000
_cell.angle_alpha   90.00
_cell.angle_beta   90.00
_cell.angle_gamma   90.00
#
_symmetry.space_group_name_H-M   'P 1'
#
loop_
_entity.id
_entity.type
_entity.pdbx_description
1 polymer ?
#
loop_
_entity_poly.entity_id
_entity_poly.type
_entity_poly.pdbx_seq_one_letter_code
_entity_poly.pdbx_strand_id
1 'polypeptide(L)'
;GRDADFILDMGSLKTFSSVSADFLLQSGAWVLLPKSVAYSYSSDNKTYHSLGSYNFEEDRSGQIKFVPAEVKSEQPVEARYIRVQVKTIGLCPAWHYGVGFPAWFFIDEVEAK
;
A
#
# COMPACT_ATOMS: atom_id res chain seq x y z
N GLY A 1 4.70 11.63 -8.26
CA GLY A 1 3.92 10.51 -8.49
C GLY A 1 4.57 9.32 -9.16
N ARG A 2 5.31 8.52 -8.42
CA ARG A 2 5.90 7.27 -8.91
C ARG A 2 5.31 6.09 -8.18
N ASP A 3 5.18 4.96 -8.89
CA ASP A 3 4.88 3.68 -8.27
C ASP A 3 6.03 3.27 -7.34
N ALA A 4 5.69 2.55 -6.27
CA ALA A 4 6.67 2.00 -5.35
C ALA A 4 6.63 0.48 -5.40
N ASP A 5 7.78 -0.14 -5.22
CA ASP A 5 7.95 -1.58 -5.16
C ASP A 5 9.10 -1.87 -4.21
N PHE A 6 8.79 -2.46 -3.06
CA PHE A 6 9.80 -2.77 -2.07
C PHE A 6 9.50 -4.08 -1.36
N ILE A 7 10.52 -4.63 -0.74
CA ILE A 7 10.47 -5.90 -0.02
C ILE A 7 10.80 -5.63 1.45
N LEU A 8 9.93 -6.12 2.33
CA LEU A 8 10.13 -6.13 3.76
C LEU A 8 10.65 -7.50 4.17
N ASP A 9 11.83 -7.56 4.79
CA ASP A 9 12.35 -8.77 5.41
C ASP A 9 11.92 -8.79 6.87
N MET A 10 11.10 -9.76 7.25
CA MET A 10 10.62 -9.90 8.61
C MET A 10 11.63 -10.58 9.56
N GLY A 11 12.80 -10.93 9.04
CA GLY A 11 13.90 -11.49 9.82
C GLY A 11 13.86 -13.01 10.01
N SER A 12 12.69 -13.60 9.95
CA SER A 12 12.49 -15.04 10.08
C SER A 12 11.17 -15.46 9.47
N LEU A 13 10.96 -16.75 9.26
CA LEU A 13 9.68 -17.28 8.82
C LEU A 13 8.61 -16.99 9.89
N LYS A 14 7.50 -16.46 9.45
CA LYS A 14 6.32 -16.15 10.29
C LYS A 14 5.06 -16.66 9.63
N THR A 15 4.10 -17.05 10.45
CA THR A 15 2.78 -17.46 9.98
C THR A 15 1.82 -16.30 10.19
N PHE A 16 1.11 -15.92 9.14
CA PHE A 16 0.15 -14.80 9.19
C PHE A 16 -0.99 -15.04 8.19
N SER A 17 -2.09 -14.34 8.39
CA SER A 17 -3.26 -14.42 7.51
C SER A 17 -3.70 -13.07 6.99
N SER A 18 -3.02 -11.99 7.35
CA SER A 18 -3.29 -10.66 6.81
C SER A 18 -2.03 -9.83 6.71
N VAL A 19 -2.03 -8.90 5.75
CA VAL A 19 -1.03 -7.85 5.62
C VAL A 19 -1.77 -6.54 5.48
N SER A 20 -1.33 -5.53 6.22
CA SER A 20 -1.89 -4.19 6.13
C SER A 20 -0.80 -3.13 6.16
N ALA A 21 -1.11 -1.97 5.60
CA ALA A 21 -0.29 -0.77 5.70
C ALA A 21 -1.22 0.43 5.80
N ASP A 22 -0.77 1.46 6.51
CA ASP A 22 -1.52 2.71 6.63
C ASP A 22 -1.02 3.71 5.59
N PHE A 23 -1.94 4.34 4.87
CA PHE A 23 -1.63 5.36 3.89
C PHE A 23 -2.16 6.71 4.35
N LEU A 24 -1.30 7.73 4.34
CA LEU A 24 -1.68 9.08 4.75
C LEU A 24 -2.46 9.77 3.64
N LEU A 25 -3.59 10.38 4.01
CA LEU A 25 -4.31 11.34 3.19
C LEU A 25 -4.08 12.74 3.78
N GLN A 26 -3.46 13.62 3.00
CA GLN A 26 -3.26 15.04 3.35
C GLN A 26 -3.27 15.84 2.05
N SER A 27 -4.45 16.07 1.51
CA SER A 27 -4.61 16.69 0.18
C SER A 27 -4.05 18.11 0.11
N GLY A 28 -4.09 18.86 1.20
CA GLY A 28 -3.48 20.19 1.28
C GLY A 28 -1.97 20.20 1.08
N ALA A 29 -1.28 19.10 1.36
CA ALA A 29 0.15 18.91 1.11
C ALA A 29 0.41 18.07 -0.14
N TRP A 30 -0.63 17.84 -0.97
CA TRP A 30 -0.60 17.01 -2.19
C TRP A 30 -0.25 15.54 -1.91
N VAL A 31 -0.44 15.08 -0.69
CA VAL A 31 -0.34 13.66 -0.32
C VAL A 31 -1.71 13.04 -0.48
N LEU A 32 -1.86 12.25 -1.52
CA LEU A 32 -3.13 11.63 -1.91
C LEU A 32 -3.01 10.11 -1.82
N LEU A 33 -4.15 9.45 -1.61
CA LEU A 33 -4.17 8.00 -1.61
C LEU A 33 -3.74 7.47 -2.99
N PRO A 34 -2.98 6.38 -3.04
CA PRO A 34 -2.61 5.76 -4.31
C PRO A 34 -3.83 5.10 -4.96
N LYS A 35 -3.65 4.59 -6.17
CA LYS A 35 -4.69 3.84 -6.87
C LYS A 35 -4.93 2.49 -6.22
N SER A 36 -3.85 1.77 -5.93
CA SER A 36 -3.92 0.43 -5.35
C SER A 36 -2.61 0.04 -4.68
N VAL A 37 -2.68 -0.96 -3.83
CA VAL A 37 -1.51 -1.64 -3.27
C VAL A 37 -1.72 -3.15 -3.40
N ALA A 38 -0.68 -3.85 -3.84
CA ALA A 38 -0.66 -5.30 -3.93
C ALA A 38 0.39 -5.86 -2.99
N TYR A 39 0.01 -6.91 -2.27
CA TYR A 39 0.90 -7.63 -1.38
C TYR A 39 1.19 -9.02 -1.92
N SER A 40 2.43 -9.43 -1.84
CA SER A 40 2.86 -10.81 -2.11
C SER A 40 3.86 -11.24 -1.05
N TYR A 41 4.06 -12.54 -0.96
CA TYR A 41 4.89 -13.12 0.11
C TYR A 41 5.82 -14.18 -0.45
N SER A 42 6.94 -14.38 0.25
CA SER A 42 7.95 -15.36 -0.14
C SER A 42 8.69 -15.88 1.08
N SER A 43 9.07 -17.14 1.05
CA SER A 43 9.93 -17.74 2.06
C SER A 43 11.42 -17.64 1.71
N ASP A 44 11.77 -17.50 0.44
CA ASP A 44 13.15 -17.55 -0.07
C ASP A 44 13.63 -16.30 -0.78
N ASN A 45 12.77 -15.27 -0.89
CA ASN A 45 13.02 -14.03 -1.63
C ASN A 45 13.29 -14.26 -3.13
N LYS A 46 12.81 -15.36 -3.67
CA LYS A 46 12.96 -15.71 -5.10
C LYS A 46 11.62 -15.92 -5.76
N THR A 47 10.79 -16.77 -5.15
CA THR A 47 9.45 -17.07 -5.64
C THR A 47 8.44 -16.37 -4.76
N TYR A 48 7.61 -15.50 -5.37
CA TYR A 48 6.58 -14.76 -4.69
C TYR A 48 5.19 -15.25 -5.08
N HIS A 49 4.32 -15.29 -4.08
CA HIS A 49 2.92 -15.66 -4.23
C HIS A 49 2.05 -14.46 -3.89
N SER A 50 1.04 -14.20 -4.69
CA SER A 50 0.11 -13.11 -4.43
C SER A 50 -0.73 -13.38 -3.18
N LEU A 51 -0.78 -12.41 -2.27
CA LEU A 51 -1.75 -12.41 -1.17
C LEU A 51 -3.05 -11.77 -1.62
N GLY A 52 -2.96 -10.69 -2.38
CA GLY A 52 -4.09 -9.93 -2.88
C GLY A 52 -3.74 -8.47 -3.04
N SER A 53 -4.75 -7.69 -3.39
CA SER A 53 -4.60 -6.25 -3.58
C SER A 53 -5.75 -5.49 -2.93
N TYR A 54 -5.49 -4.22 -2.63
CA TYR A 54 -6.47 -3.27 -2.11
C TYR A 54 -6.55 -2.09 -3.06
N ASN A 55 -7.77 -1.77 -3.51
CA ASN A 55 -8.02 -0.61 -4.36
C ASN A 55 -8.59 0.52 -3.51
N PHE A 56 -7.96 1.69 -3.58
CA PHE A 56 -8.41 2.86 -2.82
C PHE A 56 -9.55 3.54 -3.53
N GLU A 57 -10.51 4.04 -2.75
CA GLU A 57 -11.52 4.96 -3.25
C GLU A 57 -11.00 6.39 -3.13
N GLU A 58 -11.40 7.24 -4.06
CA GLU A 58 -11.06 8.65 -4.04
C GLU A 58 -11.71 9.32 -2.82
N ASP A 59 -10.93 10.08 -2.07
CA ASP A 59 -11.41 10.81 -0.89
C ASP A 59 -11.21 12.30 -1.09
N ARG A 60 -12.31 13.04 -1.18
CA ARG A 60 -12.34 14.48 -1.37
C ARG A 60 -12.65 15.27 -0.10
N SER A 61 -12.65 14.62 1.06
CA SER A 61 -13.10 15.22 2.31
C SER A 61 -12.21 16.37 2.80
N GLY A 62 -10.97 16.43 2.36
CA GLY A 62 -9.99 17.40 2.85
C GLY A 62 -9.46 17.05 4.25
N GLN A 63 -9.88 15.95 4.85
CA GLN A 63 -9.43 15.53 6.16
C GLN A 63 -8.00 14.98 6.09
N ILE A 64 -7.22 15.21 7.14
CA ILE A 64 -5.93 14.57 7.33
C ILE A 64 -6.18 13.28 8.11
N LYS A 65 -5.87 12.14 7.50
CA LYS A 65 -6.11 10.83 8.13
C LYS A 65 -5.22 9.75 7.52
N PHE A 66 -5.07 8.64 8.25
CA PHE A 66 -4.50 7.42 7.71
C PHE A 66 -5.62 6.48 7.28
N VAL A 67 -5.43 5.84 6.13
CA VAL A 67 -6.36 4.85 5.58
C VAL A 67 -5.67 3.50 5.59
N PRO A 68 -6.18 2.51 6.34
CA PRO A 68 -5.58 1.18 6.36
C PRO A 68 -5.95 0.41 5.09
N ALA A 69 -4.95 -0.18 4.46
CA ALA A 69 -5.13 -1.06 3.31
C ALA A 69 -4.80 -2.50 3.75
N GLU A 70 -5.81 -3.24 4.15
CA GLU A 70 -5.67 -4.61 4.64
C GLU A 70 -6.12 -5.62 3.59
N VAL A 71 -5.32 -6.66 3.41
CA VAL A 71 -5.66 -7.84 2.59
C VAL A 71 -5.56 -9.07 3.46
N LYS A 72 -6.61 -9.89 3.47
CA LYS A 72 -6.67 -11.13 4.24
C LYS A 72 -6.56 -12.33 3.33
N SER A 73 -5.85 -13.35 3.80
CA SER A 73 -5.77 -14.66 3.17
C SER A 73 -6.83 -15.58 3.77
N GLU A 74 -7.44 -16.45 2.94
CA GLU A 74 -8.38 -17.46 3.43
C GLU A 74 -7.70 -18.48 4.34
N GLN A 75 -6.44 -18.80 4.06
CA GLN A 75 -5.63 -19.73 4.85
C GLN A 75 -4.38 -19.01 5.37
N PRO A 76 -3.89 -19.37 6.57
CA PRO A 76 -2.61 -18.84 7.02
C PRO A 76 -1.49 -19.18 6.04
N VAL A 77 -0.58 -18.24 5.86
CA VAL A 77 0.60 -18.41 5.02
C VAL A 77 1.86 -18.28 5.86
N GLU A 78 2.93 -18.96 5.45
CA GLU A 78 4.23 -18.85 6.10
C GLU A 78 5.20 -18.19 5.14
N ALA A 79 5.85 -17.13 5.60
CA ALA A 79 6.81 -16.40 4.78
C ALA A 79 7.75 -15.59 5.66
N ARG A 80 8.87 -15.18 5.06
CA ARG A 80 9.83 -14.25 5.67
C ARG A 80 9.79 -12.88 5.02
N TYR A 81 9.43 -12.83 3.73
CA TYR A 81 9.46 -11.60 2.94
C TYR A 81 8.07 -11.22 2.49
N ILE A 82 7.78 -9.91 2.55
CA ILE A 82 6.57 -9.33 2.00
C ILE A 82 6.98 -8.31 0.96
N ARG A 83 6.45 -8.44 -0.25
CA ARG A 83 6.61 -7.46 -1.32
C ARG A 83 5.39 -6.56 -1.34
N VAL A 84 5.65 -5.27 -1.35
CA VAL A 84 4.61 -4.24 -1.40
C VAL A 84 4.76 -3.48 -2.70
N GLN A 85 3.73 -3.53 -3.54
CA GLN A 85 3.70 -2.83 -4.81
C GLN A 85 2.58 -1.81 -4.80
N VAL A 86 2.94 -0.54 -4.83
CA VAL A 86 1.99 0.57 -4.77
C VAL A 86 1.88 1.23 -6.13
N LYS A 87 0.65 1.31 -6.64
CA LYS A 87 0.38 2.01 -7.88
C LYS A 87 -0.16 3.40 -7.57
N THR A 88 0.60 4.43 -7.93
CA THR A 88 0.21 5.82 -7.72
C THR A 88 -0.90 6.25 -8.68
N ILE A 89 -1.65 7.30 -8.31
CA ILE A 89 -2.56 7.98 -9.24
C ILE A 89 -1.82 8.85 -10.25
N GLY A 90 -0.51 9.09 -10.04
CA GLY A 90 0.34 9.86 -10.94
C GLY A 90 0.22 11.35 -10.74
N LEU A 91 -0.80 11.97 -11.30
CA LEU A 91 -1.05 13.41 -11.22
C LEU A 91 -2.24 13.71 -10.31
N CYS A 92 -2.24 14.90 -9.72
CA CYS A 92 -3.39 15.37 -8.95
C CYS A 92 -4.63 15.42 -9.86
N PRO A 93 -5.79 14.92 -9.36
CA PRO A 93 -7.00 14.82 -10.16
C PRO A 93 -7.67 16.18 -10.39
N ALA A 94 -8.66 16.21 -11.27
CA ALA A 94 -9.33 17.44 -11.71
C ALA A 94 -10.00 18.22 -10.56
N TRP A 95 -10.44 17.56 -9.49
CA TRP A 95 -11.05 18.20 -8.32
C TRP A 95 -10.05 18.84 -7.36
N HIS A 96 -8.75 18.53 -7.50
CA HIS A 96 -7.70 19.04 -6.61
C HIS A 96 -7.10 20.32 -7.19
N TYR A 97 -6.79 21.30 -6.32
CA TYR A 97 -6.20 22.58 -6.78
C TYR A 97 -4.82 22.40 -7.43
N GLY A 98 -4.11 21.29 -7.16
CA GLY A 98 -2.85 20.93 -7.81
C GLY A 98 -3.00 20.14 -9.09
N VAL A 99 -4.17 20.18 -9.74
CA VAL A 99 -4.49 19.39 -10.94
C VAL A 99 -3.39 19.47 -11.99
N GLY A 100 -2.99 18.31 -12.52
CA GLY A 100 -1.93 18.19 -13.52
C GLY A 100 -0.51 18.16 -12.96
N PHE A 101 -0.31 18.43 -11.65
CA PHE A 101 0.98 18.31 -10.98
C PHE A 101 1.12 16.94 -10.31
N PRO A 102 2.36 16.45 -10.05
CA PRO A 102 2.55 15.15 -9.43
C PRO A 102 1.87 15.05 -8.06
N ALA A 103 1.15 13.96 -7.84
CA ALA A 103 0.62 13.60 -6.54
C ALA A 103 1.65 12.73 -5.81
N TRP A 104 1.72 12.86 -4.48
CA TRP A 104 2.59 12.08 -3.63
C TRP A 104 1.75 11.11 -2.80
N PHE A 105 2.34 10.03 -2.34
CA PHE A 105 1.72 9.18 -1.34
C PHE A 105 2.72 8.92 -0.20
N PHE A 106 2.18 8.58 0.96
CA PHE A 106 2.96 8.23 2.15
C PHE A 106 2.40 6.95 2.75
N ILE A 107 3.28 5.99 2.99
CA ILE A 107 2.94 4.69 3.57
C ILE A 107 3.64 4.55 4.93
N ASP A 108 2.92 4.00 5.90
CA ASP A 108 3.42 3.76 7.25
C ASP A 108 2.94 2.40 7.76
N GLU A 109 3.67 1.85 8.71
CA GLU A 109 3.31 0.65 9.47
C GLU A 109 2.81 -0.54 8.64
N VAL A 110 3.72 -1.12 7.87
CA VAL A 110 3.41 -2.41 7.21
C VAL A 110 3.42 -3.51 8.26
N GLU A 111 2.30 -4.20 8.43
CA GLU A 111 2.12 -5.26 9.41
C GLU A 111 1.62 -6.56 8.78
N ALA A 112 2.15 -7.68 9.26
CA ALA A 112 1.65 -9.02 8.98
C ALA A 112 1.08 -9.60 10.27
N LYS A 113 -0.16 -10.08 10.22
CA LYS A 113 -0.84 -10.62 11.41
C LYS A 113 -1.36 -12.03 11.20
#